data_81088577f62b237c94bb83d9efd43d04
#
_entry.id   81088577f62b237c94bb83d9efd43d04
#
_cell.length_a   1.000
_cell.length_b   1.000
_cell.length_c   1.000
_cell.angle_alpha   90.00
_cell.angle_beta   90.00
_cell.angle_gamma   90.00
#
_symmetry.space_group_name_H-M   'P 1'
#
loop_
_entity.id
_entity.type
_entity.pdbx_description
1 polymer ?
#
loop_
_entity_poly.entity_id
_entity_poly.type
_entity_poly.pdbx_seq_one_letter_code
_entity_poly.pdbx_strand_id
1 'polypeptide(L)'
;MIVLGLRVWTLSQAWYDYDRWFTEFRAASAVVPPGARLLVVEAPIPEQKHLPGVPASLAMVQWRTFVHMAALVVIDRAAFFPYMFTGWTTIDVTPRNEAVSQREAVPMTPEELTKSADPEQAKSLSIGPDVVGELPYWRNWPQTFDFVLWIDFGDAAKPELRELQPVARGSFFEIYRVVRSST
;
A
#
# COMPACT_ATOMS: atom_id res chain seq x y z
N MET A 1 -5.52 29.54 28.35
CA MET A 1 -4.15 29.53 27.78
C MET A 1 -3.48 28.17 27.87
N ILE A 2 -3.44 27.48 29.03
CA ILE A 2 -2.78 26.20 29.23
C ILE A 2 -3.33 25.11 28.29
N VAL A 3 -4.66 24.98 28.17
CA VAL A 3 -5.31 23.97 27.31
C VAL A 3 -4.96 24.16 25.83
N LEU A 4 -4.90 25.42 25.36
CA LEU A 4 -4.50 25.71 23.99
C LEU A 4 -3.03 25.32 23.73
N GLY A 5 -2.14 25.67 24.67
CA GLY A 5 -0.73 25.30 24.58
C GLY A 5 -0.51 23.77 24.53
N LEU A 6 -1.24 23.03 25.38
CA LEU A 6 -1.19 21.56 25.37
C LEU A 6 -1.69 20.98 24.04
N ARG A 7 -2.76 21.52 23.49
CA ARG A 7 -3.33 21.07 22.22
C ARG A 7 -2.40 21.33 21.04
N VAL A 8 -1.79 22.52 20.99
CA VAL A 8 -0.78 22.85 19.97
C VAL A 8 0.42 21.92 20.07
N TRP A 9 0.90 21.69 21.28
CA TRP A 9 2.01 20.76 21.54
C TRP A 9 1.68 19.34 21.03
N THR A 10 0.54 18.78 21.41
CA THR A 10 0.14 17.43 20.99
C THR A 10 0.03 17.30 19.46
N LEU A 11 -0.57 18.29 18.80
CA LEU A 11 -0.66 18.34 17.34
C LEU A 11 0.72 18.45 16.70
N SER A 12 1.59 19.29 17.23
CA SER A 12 2.95 19.46 16.69
C SER A 12 3.77 18.17 16.78
N GLN A 13 3.63 17.41 17.88
CA GLN A 13 4.29 16.11 18.02
C GLN A 13 3.78 15.11 16.98
N ALA A 14 2.47 15.02 16.78
CA ALA A 14 1.87 14.16 15.77
C ALA A 14 2.38 14.51 14.36
N TRP A 15 2.43 15.80 14.03
CA TRP A 15 2.93 16.25 12.73
C TRP A 15 4.41 15.95 12.52
N TYR A 16 5.22 16.08 13.56
CA TYR A 16 6.64 15.74 13.53
C TYR A 16 6.86 14.24 13.24
N ASP A 17 6.07 13.37 13.90
CA ASP A 17 6.14 11.94 13.66
C ASP A 17 5.71 11.59 12.23
N TYR A 18 4.64 12.21 11.71
CA TYR A 18 4.22 12.03 10.32
C TYR A 18 5.30 12.48 9.34
N ASP A 19 5.89 13.66 9.54
CA ASP A 19 6.94 14.18 8.66
C ASP A 19 8.14 13.22 8.60
N ARG A 20 8.53 12.66 9.74
CA ARG A 20 9.58 11.65 9.82
C ARG A 20 9.25 10.41 9.01
N TRP A 21 8.02 9.88 9.14
CA TRP A 21 7.57 8.70 8.40
C TRP A 21 7.45 8.97 6.89
N PHE A 22 6.96 10.12 6.50
CA PHE A 22 6.92 10.53 5.10
C PHE A 22 8.31 10.68 4.51
N THR A 23 9.24 11.26 5.25
CA THR A 23 10.63 11.41 4.83
C THR A 23 11.31 10.06 4.67
N GLU A 24 11.14 9.14 5.63
CA GLU A 24 11.64 7.77 5.57
C GLU A 24 11.10 7.03 4.34
N PHE A 25 9.79 7.11 4.13
CA PHE A 25 9.13 6.46 3.00
C PHE A 25 9.63 7.00 1.65
N ARG A 26 9.74 8.32 1.50
CA ARG A 26 10.26 8.94 0.27
C ARG A 26 11.70 8.54 -0.02
N ALA A 27 12.54 8.51 1.01
CA ALA A 27 13.93 8.06 0.85
C ALA A 27 14.00 6.60 0.39
N ALA A 28 13.21 5.71 1.00
CA ALA A 28 13.16 4.29 0.65
C ALA A 28 12.54 4.06 -0.73
N SER A 29 11.48 4.77 -1.08
CA SER A 29 10.78 4.63 -2.37
C SER A 29 11.60 5.09 -3.58
N ALA A 30 12.75 5.74 -3.36
CA ALA A 30 13.69 6.10 -4.42
C ALA A 30 14.23 4.87 -5.21
N VAL A 31 14.14 3.66 -4.66
CA VAL A 31 14.49 2.40 -5.36
C VAL A 31 13.49 2.02 -6.45
N VAL A 32 12.28 2.59 -6.41
CA VAL A 32 11.24 2.35 -7.42
C VAL A 32 11.54 3.19 -8.66
N PRO A 33 11.77 2.59 -9.83
CA PRO A 33 12.06 3.33 -11.04
C PRO A 33 10.82 4.08 -11.56
N PRO A 34 11.01 5.16 -12.32
CA PRO A 34 9.92 5.87 -12.96
C PRO A 34 9.05 4.95 -13.83
N GLY A 35 7.73 5.11 -13.73
CA GLY A 35 6.77 4.34 -14.51
C GLY A 35 6.56 2.89 -14.06
N ALA A 36 7.17 2.46 -12.95
CA ALA A 36 6.92 1.14 -12.38
C ALA A 36 5.48 0.98 -11.90
N ARG A 37 4.97 -0.25 -11.91
CA ARG A 37 3.68 -0.62 -11.33
C ARG A 37 3.87 -1.10 -9.91
N LEU A 38 3.22 -0.42 -8.98
CA LEU A 38 3.30 -0.70 -7.54
C LEU A 38 2.01 -1.34 -7.05
N LEU A 39 2.10 -2.54 -6.50
CA LEU A 39 1.03 -3.20 -5.77
C LEU A 39 1.15 -2.86 -4.29
N VAL A 40 0.05 -2.49 -3.64
CA VAL A 40 0.03 -2.20 -2.21
C VAL A 40 -0.66 -3.33 -1.46
N VAL A 41 0.02 -3.81 -0.44
CA VAL A 41 -0.47 -4.85 0.47
C VAL A 41 -0.49 -4.27 1.88
N GLU A 42 -1.62 -4.39 2.54
CA GLU A 42 -1.80 -3.91 3.90
C GLU A 42 -2.04 -5.07 4.86
N ALA A 43 -1.16 -5.19 5.84
CA ALA A 43 -1.42 -6.06 6.95
C ALA A 43 -2.50 -5.47 7.86
N PRO A 44 -3.44 -6.28 8.37
CA PRO A 44 -4.46 -5.81 9.29
C PRO A 44 -3.79 -5.24 10.55
N ILE A 45 -4.22 -4.03 10.93
CA ILE A 45 -3.77 -3.42 12.18
C ILE A 45 -4.55 -4.08 13.31
N PRO A 46 -3.90 -4.73 14.27
CA PRO A 46 -4.60 -5.27 15.42
C PRO A 46 -5.36 -4.14 16.14
N GLU A 47 -6.62 -4.38 16.48
CA GLU A 47 -7.50 -3.39 17.17
C GLU A 47 -6.88 -2.79 18.43
N GLN A 48 -5.93 -3.50 19.03
CA GLN A 48 -5.25 -3.12 20.27
C GLN A 48 -3.92 -2.37 20.05
N LYS A 49 -3.40 -2.31 18.82
CA LYS A 49 -2.15 -1.59 18.54
C LYS A 49 -2.45 -0.13 18.22
N HIS A 50 -2.14 0.71 19.18
CA HIS A 50 -2.08 2.15 18.94
C HIS A 50 -0.72 2.50 18.36
N LEU A 51 -0.72 3.26 17.27
CA LEU A 51 0.53 3.83 16.77
C LEU A 51 1.15 4.72 17.86
N PRO A 52 2.47 4.63 18.09
CA PRO A 52 3.12 5.43 19.12
C PRO A 52 2.82 6.92 18.95
N GLY A 53 2.41 7.56 20.01
CA GLY A 53 2.12 9.00 20.03
C GLY A 53 0.72 9.42 19.57
N VAL A 54 -0.15 8.47 19.20
CA VAL A 54 -1.48 8.79 18.71
C VAL A 54 -2.58 8.32 19.67
N PRO A 55 -3.48 9.22 20.06
CA PRO A 55 -4.66 8.84 20.83
C PRO A 55 -5.49 7.77 20.08
N ALA A 56 -6.01 6.79 20.81
CA ALA A 56 -6.84 5.72 20.26
C ALA A 56 -8.00 6.21 19.39
N SER A 57 -8.57 7.36 19.74
CA SER A 57 -9.64 8.02 18.97
C SER A 57 -9.25 8.49 17.57
N LEU A 58 -7.94 8.61 17.31
CA LEU A 58 -7.40 9.02 16.00
C LEU A 58 -6.77 7.86 15.24
N ALA A 59 -6.66 6.68 15.84
CA ALA A 59 -6.03 5.51 15.22
C ALA A 59 -6.70 5.12 13.88
N MET A 60 -8.03 5.18 13.80
CA MET A 60 -8.76 4.91 12.56
C MET A 60 -8.49 5.95 11.45
N VAL A 61 -8.24 7.21 11.80
CA VAL A 61 -7.92 8.26 10.84
C VAL A 61 -6.51 8.05 10.29
N GLN A 62 -5.61 7.56 11.11
CA GLN A 62 -4.20 7.30 10.73
C GLN A 62 -4.06 6.17 9.74
N TRP A 63 -4.79 5.07 9.93
CA TRP A 63 -4.76 3.95 8.99
C TRP A 63 -4.99 4.43 7.56
N ARG A 64 -6.00 5.25 7.31
CA ARG A 64 -6.28 5.81 5.98
C ARG A 64 -5.14 6.67 5.43
N THR A 65 -4.43 7.38 6.28
CA THR A 65 -3.30 8.23 5.85
C THR A 65 -2.16 7.39 5.27
N PHE A 66 -1.85 6.26 5.89
CA PHE A 66 -0.76 5.39 5.42
C PHE A 66 -1.11 4.62 4.14
N VAL A 67 -2.38 4.23 3.97
CA VAL A 67 -2.87 3.67 2.71
C VAL A 67 -2.59 4.60 1.54
N HIS A 68 -2.82 5.89 1.74
CA HIS A 68 -2.59 6.88 0.70
C HIS A 68 -1.13 7.30 0.55
N MET A 69 -0.23 6.88 1.43
CA MET A 69 1.20 7.20 1.33
C MET A 69 1.82 6.65 0.04
N ALA A 70 1.33 5.50 -0.45
CA ALA A 70 1.74 4.94 -1.74
C ALA A 70 1.56 5.93 -2.91
N ALA A 71 0.60 6.87 -2.82
CA ALA A 71 0.41 7.91 -3.82
C ALA A 71 1.62 8.85 -3.97
N LEU A 72 2.49 8.97 -2.96
CA LEU A 72 3.74 9.73 -3.07
C LEU A 72 4.67 9.14 -4.12
N VAL A 73 4.66 7.81 -4.31
CA VAL A 73 5.47 7.16 -5.35
C VAL A 73 4.97 7.55 -6.75
N VAL A 74 3.66 7.80 -6.90
CA VAL A 74 3.10 8.33 -8.16
C VAL A 74 3.63 9.74 -8.42
N ILE A 75 3.62 10.59 -7.40
CA ILE A 75 4.07 12.00 -7.50
C ILE A 75 5.58 12.07 -7.74
N ASP A 76 6.35 11.36 -6.95
CA ASP A 76 7.81 11.50 -6.91
C ASP A 76 8.50 10.67 -8.02
N ARG A 77 7.86 9.60 -8.51
CA ARG A 77 8.45 8.62 -9.44
C ARG A 77 7.61 8.37 -10.70
N ALA A 78 6.48 9.03 -10.88
CA ALA A 78 5.53 8.74 -11.95
C ALA A 78 5.17 7.24 -12.03
N ALA A 79 5.18 6.53 -10.90
CA ALA A 79 4.81 5.13 -10.81
C ALA A 79 3.28 4.98 -10.94
N PHE A 80 2.82 3.79 -11.30
CA PHE A 80 1.40 3.48 -11.32
C PHE A 80 1.01 2.76 -10.02
N PHE A 81 -0.08 3.22 -9.42
CA PHE A 81 -0.67 2.66 -8.21
C PHE A 81 -2.19 2.51 -8.43
N PRO A 82 -2.76 1.29 -8.41
CA PRO A 82 -4.17 1.06 -8.78
C PRO A 82 -5.19 1.74 -7.86
N TYR A 83 -4.85 1.94 -6.60
CA TYR A 83 -5.71 2.57 -5.60
C TYR A 83 -5.71 4.11 -5.71
N MET A 84 -5.57 4.63 -6.91
CA MET A 84 -5.83 6.04 -7.21
C MET A 84 -7.28 6.17 -7.64
N PHE A 85 -7.96 7.24 -7.23
CA PHE A 85 -9.35 7.55 -7.55
C PHE A 85 -9.59 7.61 -9.08
N THR A 86 -9.50 6.45 -9.73
CA THR A 86 -9.74 6.32 -11.15
C THR A 86 -11.23 6.12 -11.40
N GLY A 87 -11.81 6.88 -12.29
CA GLY A 87 -13.19 6.71 -12.76
C GLY A 87 -14.24 7.64 -12.14
N TRP A 88 -13.97 8.30 -11.00
CA TRP A 88 -14.82 9.36 -10.42
C TRP A 88 -14.15 10.73 -10.47
N THR A 89 -12.87 10.77 -10.75
CA THR A 89 -12.06 11.98 -10.82
C THR A 89 -11.38 12.09 -12.17
N THR A 90 -10.85 13.24 -12.47
CA THR A 90 -10.17 13.63 -13.71
C THR A 90 -8.80 12.99 -13.92
N ILE A 91 -8.48 11.87 -13.23
CA ILE A 91 -7.21 11.18 -13.44
C ILE A 91 -7.40 10.10 -14.49
N ASP A 92 -6.91 10.37 -15.70
CA ASP A 92 -6.88 9.39 -16.78
C ASP A 92 -5.75 8.40 -16.58
N VAL A 93 -6.08 7.12 -16.71
CA VAL A 93 -5.08 6.05 -16.67
C VAL A 93 -4.45 5.92 -18.05
N THR A 94 -3.13 5.85 -18.10
CA THR A 94 -2.45 5.61 -19.38
C THR A 94 -2.84 4.24 -19.96
N PRO A 95 -2.91 4.07 -21.29
CA PRO A 95 -3.29 2.79 -21.92
C PRO A 95 -2.48 1.58 -21.42
N ARG A 96 -1.21 1.82 -21.08
CA ARG A 96 -0.34 0.78 -20.49
C ARG A 96 -0.89 0.18 -19.20
N ASN A 97 -1.63 0.95 -18.42
CA ASN A 97 -2.10 0.58 -17.09
C ASN A 97 -3.61 0.27 -17.01
N GLU A 98 -4.35 0.42 -18.13
CA GLU A 98 -5.80 0.17 -18.14
C GLU A 98 -6.16 -1.23 -17.66
N ALA A 99 -5.41 -2.25 -18.08
CA ALA A 99 -5.68 -3.65 -17.71
C ALA A 99 -5.50 -3.96 -16.22
N VAL A 100 -4.81 -3.10 -15.48
CA VAL A 100 -4.56 -3.24 -14.03
C VAL A 100 -5.18 -2.11 -13.22
N SER A 101 -5.95 -1.24 -13.87
CA SER A 101 -6.74 -0.21 -13.22
C SER A 101 -8.11 -0.77 -12.87
N GLN A 102 -8.56 -0.51 -11.68
CA GLN A 102 -9.87 -0.92 -11.21
C GLN A 102 -10.56 0.27 -10.54
N ARG A 103 -11.86 0.43 -10.82
CA ARG A 103 -12.65 1.59 -10.40
C ARG A 103 -12.73 1.75 -8.88
N GLU A 104 -12.80 0.63 -8.17
CA GLU A 104 -12.92 0.56 -6.72
C GLU A 104 -11.80 -0.32 -6.14
N ALA A 105 -10.56 -0.06 -6.59
CA ALA A 105 -9.42 -0.80 -6.09
C ALA A 105 -9.28 -0.58 -4.57
N VAL A 106 -9.09 -1.68 -3.85
CA VAL A 106 -8.75 -1.69 -2.43
C VAL A 106 -7.36 -2.28 -2.26
N PRO A 107 -6.64 -1.92 -1.20
CA PRO A 107 -5.37 -2.57 -0.88
C PRO A 107 -5.54 -4.08 -0.75
N MET A 108 -4.56 -4.80 -1.22
CA MET A 108 -4.51 -6.25 -1.10
C MET A 108 -4.16 -6.65 0.34
N THR A 109 -4.75 -7.72 0.82
CA THR A 109 -4.38 -8.31 2.10
C THR A 109 -3.19 -9.26 1.98
N PRO A 110 -2.46 -9.57 3.07
CA PRO A 110 -1.40 -10.58 3.08
C PRO A 110 -1.84 -11.96 2.60
N GLU A 111 -3.05 -12.36 2.96
CA GLU A 111 -3.61 -13.65 2.58
C GLU A 111 -3.87 -13.73 1.07
N GLU A 112 -4.44 -12.66 0.51
CA GLU A 112 -4.67 -12.54 -0.94
C GLU A 112 -3.35 -12.54 -1.73
N LEU A 113 -2.31 -11.84 -1.22
CA LEU A 113 -0.99 -11.85 -1.84
C LEU A 113 -0.44 -13.27 -1.95
N THR A 114 -0.52 -14.03 -0.87
CA THR A 114 -0.01 -15.40 -0.81
C THR A 114 -0.81 -16.34 -1.72
N LYS A 115 -2.14 -16.29 -1.63
CA LYS A 115 -3.02 -17.13 -2.46
C LYS A 115 -2.92 -16.81 -3.94
N SER A 116 -2.80 -15.55 -4.30
CA SER A 116 -2.73 -15.13 -5.71
C SER A 116 -1.36 -15.32 -6.36
N ALA A 117 -0.34 -15.67 -5.58
CA ALA A 117 0.95 -16.11 -6.13
C ALA A 117 0.84 -17.47 -6.83
N ASP A 118 -0.12 -18.32 -6.42
CA ASP A 118 -0.45 -19.57 -7.07
C ASP A 118 -1.59 -19.35 -8.10
N PRO A 119 -1.36 -19.58 -9.41
CA PRO A 119 -2.37 -19.36 -10.46
C PRO A 119 -3.67 -20.15 -10.27
N GLU A 120 -3.61 -21.33 -9.67
CA GLU A 120 -4.82 -22.13 -9.42
C GLU A 120 -5.63 -21.59 -8.25
N GLN A 121 -4.98 -21.15 -7.18
CA GLN A 121 -5.65 -20.51 -6.06
C GLN A 121 -6.18 -19.12 -6.44
N ALA A 122 -5.47 -18.40 -7.29
CA ALA A 122 -5.89 -17.09 -7.78
C ALA A 122 -7.25 -17.14 -8.53
N LYS A 123 -7.58 -18.28 -9.16
CA LYS A 123 -8.88 -18.46 -9.85
C LYS A 123 -10.07 -18.43 -8.89
N SER A 124 -9.88 -18.83 -7.64
CA SER A 124 -10.94 -18.86 -6.61
C SER A 124 -11.15 -17.53 -5.91
N LEU A 125 -10.23 -16.57 -6.07
CA LEU A 125 -10.32 -15.27 -5.44
C LEU A 125 -11.28 -14.38 -6.24
N SER A 126 -12.28 -13.84 -5.55
CA SER A 126 -13.23 -12.85 -6.09
C SER A 126 -13.12 -11.56 -5.28
N ILE A 127 -13.34 -10.45 -5.92
CA ILE A 127 -13.67 -9.22 -5.22
C ILE A 127 -14.99 -9.46 -4.51
N GLY A 128 -15.14 -8.99 -3.28
CA GLY A 128 -16.29 -9.25 -2.40
C GLY A 128 -17.67 -9.20 -3.09
N PRO A 129 -18.72 -9.58 -2.39
CA PRO A 129 -20.03 -9.89 -2.98
C PRO A 129 -20.70 -8.74 -3.73
N ASP A 130 -20.23 -7.50 -3.54
CA ASP A 130 -20.85 -6.32 -4.13
C ASP A 130 -20.33 -5.97 -5.53
N VAL A 131 -19.27 -6.63 -6.00
CA VAL A 131 -18.65 -6.37 -7.34
C VAL A 131 -18.76 -7.62 -8.19
N VAL A 132 -19.95 -7.84 -8.73
CA VAL A 132 -20.25 -9.02 -9.57
C VAL A 132 -19.57 -8.87 -10.93
N GLY A 133 -18.64 -9.76 -11.23
CA GLY A 133 -18.10 -9.95 -12.59
C GLY A 133 -16.72 -9.31 -12.85
N GLU A 134 -16.18 -8.49 -11.96
CA GLU A 134 -14.83 -7.97 -12.11
C GLU A 134 -13.81 -8.89 -11.43
N LEU A 135 -12.73 -9.19 -12.16
CA LEU A 135 -11.60 -9.90 -11.57
C LEU A 135 -10.74 -8.93 -10.78
N PRO A 136 -10.20 -9.35 -9.62
CA PRO A 136 -9.30 -8.51 -8.86
C PRO A 136 -8.13 -8.04 -9.73
N TYR A 137 -7.81 -6.75 -9.71
CA TYR A 137 -6.70 -6.15 -10.48
C TYR A 137 -5.34 -6.81 -10.14
N TRP A 138 -5.22 -7.41 -8.98
CA TRP A 138 -4.01 -8.06 -8.47
C TRP A 138 -3.94 -9.57 -8.76
N ARG A 139 -4.93 -10.17 -9.43
CA ARG A 139 -5.03 -11.63 -9.61
C ARG A 139 -3.78 -12.28 -10.20
N ASN A 140 -3.10 -11.58 -11.09
CA ASN A 140 -1.84 -12.03 -11.71
C ASN A 140 -0.68 -11.11 -11.32
N TRP A 141 -0.64 -10.69 -10.07
CA TRP A 141 0.32 -9.69 -9.62
C TRP A 141 1.78 -10.02 -9.96
N PRO A 142 2.27 -11.27 -9.92
CA PRO A 142 3.66 -11.53 -10.25
C PRO A 142 4.01 -11.20 -11.71
N GLN A 143 3.00 -11.20 -12.60
CA GLN A 143 3.19 -10.90 -14.02
C GLN A 143 2.92 -9.42 -14.35
N THR A 144 2.11 -8.76 -13.55
CA THR A 144 1.57 -7.44 -13.86
C THR A 144 2.23 -6.30 -13.11
N PHE A 145 2.73 -6.54 -11.90
CA PHE A 145 3.39 -5.53 -11.08
C PHE A 145 4.91 -5.69 -11.05
N ASP A 146 5.61 -4.60 -10.83
CA ASP A 146 7.06 -4.58 -10.79
C ASP A 146 7.58 -4.52 -9.34
N PHE A 147 6.77 -3.94 -8.44
CA PHE A 147 7.07 -3.81 -7.02
C PHE A 147 5.84 -4.09 -6.17
N VAL A 148 6.08 -4.56 -4.94
CA VAL A 148 5.09 -4.70 -3.88
C VAL A 148 5.51 -3.80 -2.73
N LEU A 149 4.60 -2.93 -2.28
CA LEU A 149 4.72 -2.17 -1.05
C LEU A 149 3.91 -2.88 0.03
N TRP A 150 4.60 -3.45 0.99
CA TRP A 150 4.02 -4.07 2.17
C TRP A 150 3.94 -3.02 3.28
N ILE A 151 2.74 -2.74 3.77
CA ILE A 151 2.50 -1.82 4.89
C ILE A 151 2.11 -2.67 6.10
N ASP A 152 2.88 -2.56 7.16
CA ASP A 152 2.67 -3.30 8.41
C ASP A 152 3.06 -2.46 9.62
N PHE A 153 2.10 -2.16 10.47
CA PHE A 153 2.29 -1.52 11.77
C PHE A 153 2.33 -2.53 12.91
N GLY A 154 2.31 -3.80 12.59
CA GLY A 154 2.27 -4.91 13.52
C GLY A 154 3.45 -5.84 13.36
N ASP A 155 3.24 -7.05 13.84
CA ASP A 155 4.15 -8.17 13.70
C ASP A 155 3.54 -9.20 12.74
N ALA A 156 2.88 -8.75 11.67
CA ALA A 156 2.35 -9.65 10.66
C ALA A 156 3.50 -10.47 10.04
N ALA A 157 3.27 -11.76 9.91
CA ALA A 157 4.23 -12.63 9.26
C ALA A 157 4.48 -12.14 7.83
N LYS A 158 5.73 -11.85 7.52
CA LYS A 158 6.11 -11.40 6.18
C LYS A 158 5.96 -12.53 5.18
N PRO A 159 5.59 -12.22 3.93
CA PRO A 159 5.42 -13.23 2.91
C PRO A 159 6.78 -13.85 2.54
N GLU A 160 6.89 -15.16 2.67
CA GLU A 160 8.01 -15.94 2.15
C GLU A 160 7.68 -16.44 0.75
N LEU A 161 7.65 -15.49 -0.21
CA LEU A 161 7.35 -15.79 -1.60
C LEU A 161 8.62 -15.63 -2.44
N ARG A 162 8.92 -16.64 -3.27
CA ARG A 162 10.08 -16.64 -4.17
C ARG A 162 10.03 -15.50 -5.20
N GLU A 163 8.85 -15.01 -5.49
CA GLU A 163 8.58 -13.90 -6.40
C GLU A 163 8.93 -12.53 -5.78
N LEU A 164 9.21 -12.47 -4.48
CA LEU A 164 9.46 -11.24 -3.76
C LEU A 164 10.92 -11.14 -3.28
N GLN A 165 11.61 -10.14 -3.77
CA GLN A 165 12.96 -9.78 -3.31
C GLN A 165 12.90 -8.45 -2.53
N PRO A 166 13.23 -8.41 -1.23
CA PRO A 166 13.25 -7.18 -0.46
C PRO A 166 14.32 -6.24 -1.02
N VAL A 167 13.98 -4.96 -1.24
CA VAL A 167 14.89 -3.95 -1.79
C VAL A 167 14.99 -2.70 -0.93
N ALA A 168 13.99 -2.42 -0.11
CA ALA A 168 14.04 -1.34 0.87
C ALA A 168 13.12 -1.65 2.05
N ARG A 169 13.43 -1.08 3.21
CA ARG A 169 12.66 -1.27 4.44
C ARG A 169 12.61 0.01 5.25
N GLY A 170 11.47 0.29 5.85
CA GLY A 170 11.27 1.34 6.83
C GLY A 170 10.65 0.83 8.13
N SER A 171 10.26 1.75 8.98
CA SER A 171 9.72 1.45 10.31
C SER A 171 8.34 0.76 10.28
N PHE A 172 7.55 0.98 9.22
CA PHE A 172 6.19 0.44 9.07
C PHE A 172 5.91 -0.13 7.68
N PHE A 173 6.93 -0.25 6.82
CA PHE A 173 6.78 -0.76 5.46
C PHE A 173 8.01 -1.53 5.01
N GLU A 174 7.82 -2.32 3.97
CA GLU A 174 8.88 -2.95 3.21
C GLU A 174 8.56 -2.91 1.72
N ILE A 175 9.55 -2.65 0.88
CA ILE A 175 9.40 -2.62 -0.57
C ILE A 175 10.10 -3.84 -1.14
N TYR A 176 9.35 -4.61 -1.92
CA TYR A 176 9.86 -5.79 -2.62
C TYR A 176 9.87 -5.53 -4.13
N ARG A 177 10.91 -6.01 -4.80
CA ARG A 177 10.91 -6.15 -6.24
C ARG A 177 10.24 -7.48 -6.59
N VAL A 178 9.41 -7.47 -7.61
CA VAL A 178 8.82 -8.70 -8.17
C VAL A 178 9.84 -9.36 -9.10
N VAL A 179 10.20 -10.60 -8.78
CA VAL A 179 11.12 -11.43 -9.58
C VAL A 179 10.28 -12.39 -10.40
N ARG A 180 10.35 -12.28 -11.72
CA ARG A 180 9.66 -13.19 -12.64
C ARG A 180 10.57 -14.36 -12.94
N SER A 181 10.10 -15.59 -12.70
CA SER A 181 10.80 -16.78 -13.17
C SER A 181 10.85 -16.77 -14.69
N SER A 182 12.04 -16.82 -15.25
CA SER A 182 12.19 -17.06 -16.70
C SER A 182 11.65 -18.46 -16.99
N THR A 183 10.55 -18.55 -17.69
CA THR A 183 10.01 -19.79 -18.24
C THR A 183 10.84 -20.21 -19.45
#